data_1f52960efb74dfd0cee62bf74cd4e337
#
_entry.id   1f52960efb74dfd0cee62bf74cd4e337
#
_cell.length_a   1.000
_cell.length_b   1.000
_cell.length_c   1.000
_cell.angle_alpha   90.00
_cell.angle_beta   90.00
_cell.angle_gamma   90.00
#
_symmetry.space_group_name_H-M   'P 1'
#
loop_
_entity.id
_entity.type
_entity.pdbx_description
1 polymer ?
#
loop_
_entity_poly.entity_id
_entity_poly.type
_entity_poly.pdbx_seq_one_letter_code
_entity_poly.pdbx_strand_id
1 'polypeptide(L)'
;NNVEIKTLPFISVCGKYIGGYSELEQLIRPKFDYKLLHNVTKVITENLNKVININFYPTEKTKTSNFRHRPIGLGVQGLADVYALMNVPYYSEKAKEINKKIFETIYHAALEKSMELAQELGAYETFSGSPASEGILQFDMWNVEPSKRYDWGKLKVDIMQHGLRNSLLVAPMPTASTSQILGNNECFEPFTSNIYVRRTLAGEFVIINKYLLKELIDLRLWNSEMKNNIIRDKGSIQKIESIPKVLKDRFKIVWEIPMKHILEMCADRGAYICQS
;
A
#
# COMPACT_ATOMS: atom_id res chain seq x y z
N ASN A 1 37.31 -11.38 -23.49
CA ASN A 1 35.93 -11.36 -22.99
C ASN A 1 35.20 -10.22 -23.69
N ASN A 2 34.54 -10.54 -24.81
CA ASN A 2 33.67 -9.59 -25.50
C ASN A 2 32.41 -9.40 -24.66
N VAL A 3 32.32 -8.26 -23.96
CA VAL A 3 31.06 -7.81 -23.32
C VAL A 3 30.25 -7.17 -24.42
N GLU A 4 29.14 -7.81 -24.79
CA GLU A 4 28.18 -7.27 -25.74
C GLU A 4 27.51 -6.04 -25.12
N ILE A 5 27.75 -4.85 -25.67
CA ILE A 5 27.13 -3.59 -25.19
C ILE A 5 25.70 -3.57 -25.70
N LYS A 6 24.75 -3.80 -24.82
CA LYS A 6 23.31 -3.91 -25.16
C LYS A 6 22.55 -2.58 -25.25
N THR A 7 23.09 -1.50 -24.68
CA THR A 7 22.42 -0.17 -24.66
C THR A 7 23.43 0.97 -24.68
N LEU A 8 23.09 2.08 -25.34
CA LEU A 8 23.81 3.35 -25.32
C LEU A 8 22.97 4.41 -24.61
N PRO A 9 23.58 5.38 -23.88
CA PRO A 9 25.02 5.59 -23.67
C PRO A 9 25.63 4.59 -22.66
N PHE A 10 26.96 4.41 -22.76
CA PHE A 10 27.75 3.63 -21.82
C PHE A 10 27.88 4.40 -20.51
N ILE A 11 27.42 3.84 -19.40
CA ILE A 11 27.40 4.51 -18.11
C ILE A 11 28.22 3.72 -17.08
N SER A 12 29.13 4.43 -16.40
CA SER A 12 29.86 3.88 -15.26
C SER A 12 29.71 4.78 -14.03
N VAL A 13 29.64 4.16 -12.84
CA VAL A 13 29.62 4.87 -11.55
C VAL A 13 30.76 4.31 -10.70
N CYS A 14 31.58 5.20 -10.16
CA CYS A 14 32.77 4.83 -9.37
C CYS A 14 33.68 3.82 -10.08
N GLY A 15 33.87 3.95 -11.41
CA GLY A 15 34.72 3.08 -12.23
C GLY A 15 34.14 1.69 -12.53
N LYS A 16 32.92 1.38 -12.08
CA LYS A 16 32.22 0.16 -12.45
C LYS A 16 31.22 0.43 -13.55
N TYR A 17 31.26 -0.40 -14.59
CA TYR A 17 30.25 -0.40 -15.65
C TYR A 17 28.89 -0.79 -15.10
N ILE A 18 27.89 0.04 -15.33
CA ILE A 18 26.51 -0.22 -14.89
C ILE A 18 25.66 -0.74 -16.05
N GLY A 19 25.92 -0.32 -17.26
CA GLY A 19 25.10 -0.57 -18.44
C GLY A 19 24.76 0.70 -19.18
N GLY A 20 23.62 0.72 -19.84
CA GLY A 20 23.10 1.91 -20.48
C GLY A 20 22.13 2.68 -19.58
N TYR A 21 21.35 3.57 -20.22
CA TYR A 21 20.38 4.41 -19.54
C TYR A 21 19.33 3.62 -18.72
N SER A 22 18.87 2.50 -19.25
CA SER A 22 17.88 1.63 -18.60
C SER A 22 18.38 1.04 -17.28
N GLU A 23 19.64 0.62 -17.23
CA GLU A 23 20.27 0.06 -16.04
C GLU A 23 20.53 1.15 -14.99
N LEU A 24 20.95 2.34 -15.43
CA LEU A 24 21.08 3.50 -14.53
C LEU A 24 19.72 3.89 -13.94
N GLU A 25 18.68 3.97 -14.78
CA GLU A 25 17.32 4.30 -14.32
C GLU A 25 16.83 3.31 -13.27
N GLN A 26 17.10 2.02 -13.42
CA GLN A 26 16.76 1.00 -12.43
C GLN A 26 17.51 1.17 -11.10
N LEU A 27 18.77 1.60 -11.16
CA LEU A 27 19.60 1.84 -9.96
C LEU A 27 19.16 3.06 -9.15
N ILE A 28 18.74 4.14 -9.83
CA ILE A 28 18.33 5.40 -9.19
C ILE A 28 16.83 5.43 -8.85
N ARG A 29 16.03 4.46 -9.30
CA ARG A 29 14.62 4.38 -8.94
C ARG A 29 14.44 4.25 -7.44
N PRO A 30 13.50 4.98 -6.83
CA PRO A 30 13.16 4.81 -5.43
C PRO A 30 12.79 3.35 -5.14
N LYS A 31 13.40 2.79 -4.10
CA LYS A 31 13.05 1.46 -3.59
C LYS A 31 12.10 1.62 -2.42
N PHE A 32 11.10 0.75 -2.33
CA PHE A 32 10.20 0.76 -1.19
C PHE A 32 10.92 0.23 0.06
N ASP A 33 10.86 1.00 1.15
CA ASP A 33 11.48 0.62 2.42
C ASP A 33 10.52 -0.21 3.29
N TYR A 34 10.58 -1.52 3.10
CA TYR A 34 9.77 -2.47 3.87
C TYR A 34 10.17 -2.54 5.35
N LYS A 35 11.43 -2.23 5.68
CA LYS A 35 11.90 -2.22 7.07
C LYS A 35 11.29 -1.04 7.83
N LEU A 36 11.27 0.13 7.20
CA LEU A 36 10.60 1.30 7.78
C LEU A 36 9.10 1.04 7.93
N LEU A 37 8.44 0.46 6.91
CA LEU A 37 7.03 0.08 6.99
C LEU A 37 6.75 -0.86 8.17
N HIS A 38 7.58 -1.88 8.35
CA HIS A 38 7.48 -2.84 9.45
C HIS A 38 7.56 -2.14 10.80
N ASN A 39 8.58 -1.29 11.00
CA ASN A 39 8.79 -0.56 12.25
C ASN A 39 7.63 0.40 12.55
N VAL A 40 7.17 1.17 11.55
CA VAL A 40 6.03 2.09 11.70
C VAL A 40 4.76 1.32 12.06
N THR A 41 4.52 0.17 11.44
CA THR A 41 3.37 -0.68 11.75
C THR A 41 3.37 -1.15 13.21
N LYS A 42 4.53 -1.55 13.75
CA LYS A 42 4.65 -1.92 15.18
C LYS A 42 4.27 -0.75 16.10
N VAL A 43 4.78 0.46 15.81
CA VAL A 43 4.45 1.66 16.59
C VAL A 43 2.96 1.98 16.54
N ILE A 44 2.34 1.91 15.35
CA ILE A 44 0.91 2.18 15.18
C ILE A 44 0.08 1.13 15.94
N THR A 45 0.45 -0.14 15.87
CA THR A 45 -0.23 -1.23 16.60
C THR A 45 -0.22 -0.97 18.10
N GLU A 46 0.90 -0.57 18.66
CA GLU A 46 1.00 -0.20 20.07
C GLU A 46 0.14 1.02 20.41
N ASN A 47 0.19 2.08 19.59
CA ASN A 47 -0.59 3.28 19.81
C ASN A 47 -2.10 3.02 19.76
N LEU A 48 -2.59 2.19 18.83
CA LEU A 48 -3.99 1.82 18.75
C LEU A 48 -4.44 1.01 19.99
N ASN A 49 -3.57 0.19 20.58
CA ASN A 49 -3.85 -0.48 21.85
C ASN A 49 -4.00 0.52 23.01
N LYS A 50 -3.20 1.60 23.03
CA LYS A 50 -3.37 2.70 24.00
C LYS A 50 -4.70 3.42 23.78
N VAL A 51 -5.10 3.65 22.52
CA VAL A 51 -6.39 4.27 22.18
C VAL A 51 -7.56 3.44 22.74
N ILE A 52 -7.55 2.11 22.62
CA ILE A 52 -8.59 1.25 23.21
C ILE A 52 -8.74 1.54 24.73
N ASN A 53 -7.64 1.73 25.44
CA ASN A 53 -7.65 1.91 26.88
C ASN A 53 -8.20 3.28 27.32
N ILE A 54 -7.95 4.34 26.53
CA ILE A 54 -8.27 5.73 26.91
C ILE A 54 -9.50 6.28 26.18
N ASN A 55 -10.08 5.53 25.22
CA ASN A 55 -11.19 5.99 24.42
C ASN A 55 -12.47 6.14 25.28
N PHE A 56 -13.35 7.05 24.84
CA PHE A 56 -14.70 7.18 25.38
C PHE A 56 -15.60 6.11 24.78
N TYR A 57 -16.32 5.39 25.64
CA TYR A 57 -17.28 4.38 25.25
C TYR A 57 -18.70 4.83 25.61
N PRO A 58 -19.60 5.03 24.64
CA PRO A 58 -20.93 5.58 24.90
C PRO A 58 -21.84 4.66 25.71
N THR A 59 -21.56 3.34 25.72
CA THR A 59 -22.31 2.35 26.51
C THR A 59 -21.37 1.29 27.10
N GLU A 60 -21.77 0.67 28.22
CA GLU A 60 -21.02 -0.42 28.82
C GLU A 60 -20.88 -1.62 27.88
N LYS A 61 -21.86 -1.89 27.02
CA LYS A 61 -21.78 -2.98 26.04
C LYS A 61 -20.66 -2.76 25.03
N THR A 62 -20.48 -1.54 24.52
CA THR A 62 -19.40 -1.21 23.59
C THR A 62 -18.05 -1.28 24.27
N LYS A 63 -17.93 -0.83 25.52
CA LYS A 63 -16.72 -0.95 26.32
C LYS A 63 -16.36 -2.43 26.54
N THR A 64 -17.29 -3.23 27.02
CA THR A 64 -17.09 -4.66 27.26
C THR A 64 -16.61 -5.37 26.00
N SER A 65 -17.27 -5.14 24.86
CA SER A 65 -16.88 -5.74 23.58
C SER A 65 -15.46 -5.34 23.16
N ASN A 66 -15.12 -4.06 23.26
CA ASN A 66 -13.79 -3.58 22.87
C ASN A 66 -12.68 -4.10 23.79
N PHE A 67 -12.90 -4.14 25.11
CA PHE A 67 -11.90 -4.67 26.03
C PHE A 67 -11.73 -6.19 25.92
N ARG A 68 -12.84 -6.90 25.66
CA ARG A 68 -12.85 -8.36 25.52
C ARG A 68 -12.08 -8.83 24.30
N HIS A 69 -12.25 -8.18 23.16
CA HIS A 69 -11.69 -8.61 21.88
C HIS A 69 -10.53 -7.75 21.40
N ARG A 70 -10.42 -6.51 21.85
CA ARG A 70 -9.39 -5.53 21.48
C ARG A 70 -9.12 -5.44 19.97
N PRO A 71 -10.13 -5.36 19.09
CA PRO A 71 -9.91 -5.27 17.66
C PRO A 71 -9.32 -3.92 17.29
N ILE A 72 -8.38 -3.92 16.37
CA ILE A 72 -7.87 -2.71 15.70
C ILE A 72 -7.98 -2.89 14.18
N GLY A 73 -7.89 -1.81 13.43
CA GLY A 73 -7.96 -1.82 11.97
C GLY A 73 -6.83 -1.01 11.36
N LEU A 74 -5.74 -1.69 10.99
CA LEU A 74 -4.66 -1.10 10.22
C LEU A 74 -4.99 -1.12 8.74
N GLY A 75 -4.78 -0.01 8.06
CA GLY A 75 -4.96 0.11 6.63
C GLY A 75 -3.88 0.97 6.00
N VAL A 76 -4.03 1.21 4.71
CA VAL A 76 -3.10 2.01 3.91
C VAL A 76 -3.85 3.12 3.18
N GLN A 77 -3.12 4.15 2.78
CA GLN A 77 -3.53 5.14 1.78
C GLN A 77 -2.34 5.48 0.91
N GLY A 78 -2.60 5.89 -0.35
CA GLY A 78 -1.53 6.28 -1.26
C GLY A 78 -0.81 5.12 -1.94
N LEU A 79 -1.41 3.94 -2.12
CA LEU A 79 -0.76 2.86 -2.86
C LEU A 79 -0.50 3.24 -4.32
N ALA A 80 -1.45 3.95 -4.97
CA ALA A 80 -1.25 4.46 -6.33
C ALA A 80 -0.12 5.50 -6.39
N ASP A 81 0.01 6.33 -5.35
CA ASP A 81 1.12 7.29 -5.22
C ASP A 81 2.49 6.59 -5.11
N VAL A 82 2.56 5.50 -4.36
CA VAL A 82 3.78 4.67 -4.27
C VAL A 82 4.16 4.16 -5.66
N TYR A 83 3.22 3.64 -6.43
CA TYR A 83 3.50 3.16 -7.78
C TYR A 83 3.95 4.30 -8.71
N ALA A 84 3.30 5.46 -8.64
CA ALA A 84 3.72 6.64 -9.41
C ALA A 84 5.15 7.06 -9.07
N LEU A 85 5.50 7.14 -7.78
CA LEU A 85 6.85 7.48 -7.30
C LEU A 85 7.90 6.45 -7.71
N MET A 86 7.54 5.17 -7.73
CA MET A 86 8.45 4.10 -8.12
C MET A 86 8.52 3.89 -9.65
N ASN A 87 7.82 4.70 -10.43
CA ASN A 87 7.69 4.54 -11.88
C ASN A 87 7.14 3.17 -12.31
N VAL A 88 6.19 2.64 -11.53
CA VAL A 88 5.55 1.35 -11.75
C VAL A 88 4.12 1.57 -12.25
N PRO A 89 3.72 1.08 -13.42
CA PRO A 89 2.33 1.10 -13.83
C PRO A 89 1.46 0.29 -12.86
N TYR A 90 0.30 0.83 -12.48
CA TYR A 90 -0.65 0.12 -11.60
C TYR A 90 -1.05 -1.24 -12.20
N TYR A 91 -1.23 -1.28 -13.51
CA TYR A 91 -1.49 -2.49 -14.28
C TYR A 91 -0.18 -3.16 -14.69
N SER A 92 0.51 -3.80 -13.74
CA SER A 92 1.75 -4.55 -13.99
C SER A 92 1.97 -5.64 -12.95
N GLU A 93 2.71 -6.70 -13.31
CA GLU A 93 3.11 -7.75 -12.37
C GLU A 93 3.97 -7.20 -11.23
N LYS A 94 4.77 -6.17 -11.52
CA LYS A 94 5.59 -5.50 -10.49
C LYS A 94 4.72 -4.82 -9.44
N ALA A 95 3.59 -4.22 -9.83
CA ALA A 95 2.64 -3.62 -8.90
C ALA A 95 1.99 -4.69 -8.00
N LYS A 96 1.62 -5.85 -8.56
CA LYS A 96 1.11 -7.00 -7.78
C LYS A 96 2.12 -7.49 -6.75
N GLU A 97 3.39 -7.64 -7.15
CA GLU A 97 4.48 -8.04 -6.24
C GLU A 97 4.63 -7.06 -5.07
N ILE A 98 4.64 -5.76 -5.35
CA ILE A 98 4.74 -4.71 -4.33
C ILE A 98 3.52 -4.71 -3.42
N ASN A 99 2.31 -4.81 -3.97
CA ASN A 99 1.05 -4.94 -3.24
C ASN A 99 1.13 -6.07 -2.21
N LYS A 100 1.44 -7.27 -2.66
CA LYS A 100 1.58 -8.45 -1.80
C LYS A 100 2.60 -8.22 -0.68
N LYS A 101 3.78 -7.72 -1.02
CA LYS A 101 4.86 -7.46 -0.06
C LYS A 101 4.50 -6.40 0.98
N ILE A 102 3.77 -5.35 0.61
CA ILE A 102 3.32 -4.31 1.55
C ILE A 102 2.37 -4.92 2.58
N PHE A 103 1.32 -5.62 2.14
CA PHE A 103 0.32 -6.18 3.05
C PHE A 103 0.89 -7.32 3.90
N GLU A 104 1.76 -8.16 3.34
CA GLU A 104 2.52 -9.16 4.10
C GLU A 104 3.37 -8.52 5.20
N THR A 105 4.06 -7.41 4.89
CA THR A 105 4.87 -6.68 5.87
C THR A 105 4.02 -6.11 7.00
N ILE A 106 2.89 -5.48 6.68
CA ILE A 106 1.96 -4.90 7.67
C ILE A 106 1.41 -6.00 8.56
N TYR A 107 0.96 -7.11 7.97
CA TYR A 107 0.37 -8.21 8.72
C TYR A 107 1.38 -8.85 9.67
N HIS A 108 2.60 -9.15 9.18
CA HIS A 108 3.67 -9.69 10.02
C HIS A 108 4.01 -8.76 11.20
N ALA A 109 4.25 -7.48 10.92
CA ALA A 109 4.62 -6.51 11.95
C ALA A 109 3.53 -6.29 13.00
N ALA A 110 2.26 -6.29 12.56
CA ALA A 110 1.11 -6.15 13.45
C ALA A 110 0.94 -7.37 14.35
N LEU A 111 1.08 -8.58 13.81
CA LEU A 111 1.04 -9.83 14.60
C LEU A 111 2.20 -9.88 15.60
N GLU A 112 3.43 -9.61 15.17
CA GLU A 112 4.61 -9.60 16.03
C GLU A 112 4.42 -8.63 17.19
N LYS A 113 3.97 -7.38 16.92
CA LYS A 113 3.75 -6.41 18.01
C LYS A 113 2.57 -6.79 18.90
N SER A 114 1.51 -7.35 18.35
CA SER A 114 0.36 -7.81 19.15
C SER A 114 0.74 -8.98 20.05
N MET A 115 1.62 -9.88 19.61
CA MET A 115 2.19 -10.96 20.41
C MET A 115 3.08 -10.41 21.52
N GLU A 116 4.01 -9.49 21.22
CA GLU A 116 4.84 -8.81 22.23
C GLU A 116 3.98 -8.16 23.32
N LEU A 117 2.92 -7.44 22.93
CA LEU A 117 1.98 -6.83 23.87
C LEU A 117 1.18 -7.86 24.68
N ALA A 118 0.88 -9.02 24.10
CA ALA A 118 0.23 -10.09 24.83
C ALA A 118 1.17 -10.72 25.87
N GLN A 119 2.45 -10.85 25.58
CA GLN A 119 3.47 -11.32 26.51
C GLN A 119 3.60 -10.39 27.73
N GLU A 120 3.48 -9.07 27.54
CA GLU A 120 3.59 -8.08 28.60
C GLU A 120 2.27 -7.86 29.37
N LEU A 121 1.15 -7.81 28.67
CA LEU A 121 -0.14 -7.32 29.18
C LEU A 121 -1.26 -8.38 29.16
N GLY A 122 -0.95 -9.60 28.74
CA GLY A 122 -1.90 -10.70 28.53
C GLY A 122 -2.58 -10.67 27.17
N ALA A 123 -2.99 -11.83 26.70
CA ALA A 123 -3.78 -11.98 25.48
C ALA A 123 -5.18 -11.36 25.61
N TYR A 124 -5.88 -11.14 24.49
CA TYR A 124 -7.28 -10.77 24.55
C TYR A 124 -8.12 -11.94 25.11
N GLU A 125 -9.22 -11.63 25.81
CA GLU A 125 -9.96 -12.59 26.65
C GLU A 125 -10.41 -13.86 25.92
N THR A 126 -10.79 -13.74 24.64
CA THR A 126 -11.29 -14.87 23.83
C THR A 126 -10.23 -15.42 22.88
N PHE A 127 -8.94 -15.30 23.20
CA PHE A 127 -7.86 -15.83 22.36
C PHE A 127 -7.88 -17.37 22.28
N SER A 128 -8.09 -18.04 23.42
CA SER A 128 -8.18 -19.50 23.44
C SER A 128 -9.35 -20.00 22.59
N GLY A 129 -9.09 -20.98 21.73
CA GLY A 129 -10.06 -21.51 20.74
C GLY A 129 -10.19 -20.67 19.47
N SER A 130 -9.43 -19.59 19.33
CA SER A 130 -9.32 -18.86 18.06
C SER A 130 -8.38 -19.60 17.10
N PRO A 131 -8.51 -19.41 15.76
CA PRO A 131 -7.58 -20.01 14.80
C PRO A 131 -6.12 -19.69 15.10
N ALA A 132 -5.82 -18.46 15.53
CA ALA A 132 -4.47 -18.04 15.88
C ALA A 132 -3.92 -18.80 17.09
N SER A 133 -4.76 -19.28 18.04
CA SER A 133 -4.34 -20.12 19.16
C SER A 133 -3.89 -21.52 18.72
N GLU A 134 -4.27 -21.94 17.52
CA GLU A 134 -3.88 -23.19 16.87
C GLU A 134 -2.77 -22.97 15.81
N GLY A 135 -2.21 -21.78 15.73
CA GLY A 135 -1.18 -21.42 14.75
C GLY A 135 -1.72 -21.22 13.33
N ILE A 136 -3.04 -21.07 13.18
CA ILE A 136 -3.69 -20.80 11.89
C ILE A 136 -3.85 -19.29 11.73
N LEU A 137 -3.15 -18.72 10.75
CA LEU A 137 -3.21 -17.29 10.41
C LEU A 137 -4.05 -17.06 9.14
N GLN A 138 -4.26 -15.81 8.78
CA GLN A 138 -5.15 -15.45 7.66
C GLN A 138 -4.73 -16.12 6.34
N PHE A 139 -3.45 -16.12 6.01
CA PHE A 139 -2.96 -16.74 4.77
C PHE A 139 -3.12 -18.27 4.77
N ASP A 140 -3.12 -18.94 5.94
CA ASP A 140 -3.40 -20.38 6.03
C ASP A 140 -4.87 -20.65 5.68
N MET A 141 -5.80 -19.84 6.19
CA MET A 141 -7.23 -19.95 5.87
C MET A 141 -7.52 -19.71 4.38
N TRP A 142 -6.66 -18.97 3.70
CA TRP A 142 -6.74 -18.71 2.26
C TRP A 142 -5.94 -19.71 1.42
N ASN A 143 -5.28 -20.70 2.03
CA ASN A 143 -4.37 -21.66 1.39
C ASN A 143 -3.29 -20.95 0.54
N VAL A 144 -2.76 -19.83 1.07
CA VAL A 144 -1.69 -19.05 0.43
C VAL A 144 -0.39 -19.28 1.20
N GLU A 145 0.66 -19.68 0.51
CA GLU A 145 1.99 -19.77 1.09
C GLU A 145 2.61 -18.37 1.19
N PRO A 146 2.97 -17.90 2.39
CA PRO A 146 3.63 -16.61 2.56
C PRO A 146 5.07 -16.64 2.03
N SER A 147 5.66 -15.46 1.79
CA SER A 147 7.03 -15.40 1.33
C SER A 147 8.04 -15.79 2.41
N LYS A 148 9.27 -16.14 1.99
CA LYS A 148 10.39 -16.45 2.90
C LYS A 148 11.08 -15.19 3.47
N ARG A 149 10.43 -14.03 3.41
CA ARG A 149 10.97 -12.75 3.91
C ARG A 149 10.97 -12.68 5.44
N TYR A 150 10.07 -13.42 6.07
CA TYR A 150 9.87 -13.48 7.52
C TYR A 150 9.87 -14.93 7.98
N ASP A 151 10.25 -15.14 9.25
CA ASP A 151 10.15 -16.44 9.91
C ASP A 151 8.73 -16.65 10.48
N TRP A 152 7.82 -17.02 9.61
CA TRP A 152 6.43 -17.29 9.97
C TRP A 152 6.27 -18.47 10.92
N GLY A 153 7.17 -19.47 10.80
CA GLY A 153 7.16 -20.63 11.70
C GLY A 153 7.42 -20.22 13.14
N LYS A 154 8.47 -19.44 13.38
CA LYS A 154 8.78 -18.92 14.70
C LYS A 154 7.66 -18.04 15.24
N LEU A 155 7.14 -17.11 14.44
CA LEU A 155 6.05 -16.22 14.86
C LEU A 155 4.79 -16.99 15.27
N LYS A 156 4.42 -18.06 14.55
CA LYS A 156 3.29 -18.92 14.91
C LYS A 156 3.51 -19.61 16.26
N VAL A 157 4.72 -20.14 16.51
CA VAL A 157 5.07 -20.75 17.80
C VAL A 157 4.96 -19.73 18.93
N ASP A 158 5.51 -18.54 18.74
CA ASP A 158 5.47 -17.46 19.74
C ASP A 158 4.02 -17.01 20.01
N ILE A 159 3.17 -16.93 18.98
CA ILE A 159 1.74 -16.61 19.13
C ILE A 159 1.00 -17.70 19.91
N MET A 160 1.21 -18.97 19.59
CA MET A 160 0.59 -20.08 20.35
C MET A 160 1.00 -20.09 21.81
N GLN A 161 2.23 -19.69 22.12
CA GLN A 161 2.77 -19.66 23.49
C GLN A 161 2.27 -18.46 24.28
N HIS A 162 2.27 -17.25 23.69
CA HIS A 162 2.03 -15.99 24.41
C HIS A 162 0.67 -15.37 24.11
N GLY A 163 0.01 -15.81 23.05
CA GLY A 163 -1.25 -15.25 22.56
C GLY A 163 -1.06 -13.99 21.72
N LEU A 164 -2.19 -13.36 21.40
CA LEU A 164 -2.26 -12.05 20.75
C LEU A 164 -3.02 -11.07 21.63
N ARG A 165 -2.60 -9.80 21.65
CA ARG A 165 -3.30 -8.72 22.37
C ARG A 165 -4.57 -8.27 21.66
N ASN A 166 -4.67 -8.50 20.35
CA ASN A 166 -5.74 -8.04 19.47
C ASN A 166 -6.36 -9.20 18.69
N SER A 167 -7.66 -9.26 18.63
CA SER A 167 -8.40 -10.28 17.85
C SER A 167 -8.33 -10.05 16.35
N LEU A 168 -8.30 -8.79 15.92
CA LEU A 168 -8.18 -8.35 14.52
C LEU A 168 -7.14 -7.23 14.44
N LEU A 169 -6.38 -7.19 13.36
CA LEU A 169 -5.25 -6.27 13.19
C LEU A 169 -5.34 -5.45 11.90
N VAL A 170 -5.50 -6.11 10.75
CA VAL A 170 -5.48 -5.43 9.43
C VAL A 170 -6.89 -5.33 8.88
N ALA A 171 -7.33 -4.11 8.68
CA ALA A 171 -8.66 -3.78 8.19
C ALA A 171 -8.61 -2.45 7.42
N PRO A 172 -8.27 -2.47 6.11
CA PRO A 172 -8.22 -1.25 5.31
C PRO A 172 -9.57 -0.57 5.25
N MET A 173 -9.55 0.75 5.46
CA MET A 173 -10.71 1.63 5.33
C MET A 173 -10.59 2.50 4.07
N PRO A 174 -11.70 3.14 3.58
CA PRO A 174 -11.68 3.96 2.37
C PRO A 174 -10.75 5.19 2.42
N THR A 175 -10.41 5.72 3.60
CA THR A 175 -9.54 6.89 3.82
C THR A 175 -9.99 8.18 3.12
N ALA A 176 -11.30 8.36 2.87
CA ALA A 176 -11.86 9.44 2.08
C ALA A 176 -11.47 10.86 2.55
N SER A 177 -11.32 11.07 3.86
CA SER A 177 -10.93 12.37 4.44
C SER A 177 -9.43 12.45 4.69
N THR A 178 -8.83 11.40 5.26
CA THR A 178 -7.41 11.40 5.65
C THR A 178 -6.48 11.45 4.44
N SER A 179 -6.83 10.79 3.34
CA SER A 179 -6.07 10.86 2.09
C SER A 179 -6.01 12.30 1.55
N GLN A 180 -7.10 13.03 1.70
CA GLN A 180 -7.17 14.43 1.25
C GLN A 180 -6.30 15.36 2.11
N ILE A 181 -6.31 15.15 3.43
CA ILE A 181 -5.47 15.94 4.35
C ILE A 181 -3.99 15.72 4.03
N LEU A 182 -3.59 14.50 3.73
CA LEU A 182 -2.20 14.16 3.43
C LEU A 182 -1.83 14.32 1.94
N GLY A 183 -2.80 14.62 1.07
CA GLY A 183 -2.59 14.88 -0.35
C GLY A 183 -2.12 13.66 -1.14
N ASN A 184 -2.63 12.48 -0.81
CA ASN A 184 -2.42 11.24 -1.57
C ASN A 184 -3.74 10.61 -2.01
N ASN A 185 -3.65 9.55 -2.82
CA ASN A 185 -4.82 8.81 -3.28
C ASN A 185 -5.43 7.98 -2.14
N GLU A 186 -6.69 7.62 -2.31
CA GLU A 186 -7.46 6.89 -1.31
C GLU A 186 -7.01 5.44 -1.21
N CYS A 187 -6.85 4.94 0.01
CA CYS A 187 -6.59 3.54 0.34
C CYS A 187 -5.55 2.89 -0.60
N PHE A 188 -5.91 1.77 -1.20
CA PHE A 188 -5.16 1.04 -2.22
C PHE A 188 -5.75 1.20 -3.62
N GLU A 189 -6.66 2.17 -3.81
CA GLU A 189 -7.35 2.37 -5.07
C GLU A 189 -6.43 2.93 -6.17
N PRO A 190 -6.65 2.58 -7.45
CA PRO A 190 -6.03 3.28 -8.56
C PRO A 190 -6.58 4.71 -8.67
N PHE A 191 -5.89 5.58 -9.38
CA PHE A 191 -6.41 6.92 -9.65
C PHE A 191 -7.73 6.85 -10.42
N THR A 192 -8.76 7.52 -9.94
CA THR A 192 -10.06 7.60 -10.64
C THR A 192 -10.03 8.58 -11.79
N SER A 193 -9.20 9.62 -11.68
CA SER A 193 -9.00 10.64 -12.71
C SER A 193 -7.66 11.34 -12.47
N ASN A 194 -7.00 11.79 -13.54
CA ASN A 194 -5.79 12.60 -13.41
C ASN A 194 -6.07 14.09 -13.21
N ILE A 195 -7.31 14.54 -13.46
CA ILE A 195 -7.78 15.89 -13.13
C ILE A 195 -9.27 15.85 -12.81
N TYR A 196 -9.69 16.47 -11.72
CA TYR A 196 -11.08 16.54 -11.29
C TYR A 196 -11.36 17.78 -10.46
N VAL A 197 -12.64 18.13 -10.32
CA VAL A 197 -13.08 19.22 -9.46
C VAL A 197 -13.55 18.65 -8.13
N ARG A 198 -13.02 19.20 -7.07
CA ARG A 198 -13.47 18.90 -5.71
C ARG A 198 -14.31 20.04 -5.17
N ARG A 199 -15.52 19.72 -4.74
CA ARG A 199 -16.41 20.64 -4.05
C ARG A 199 -16.30 20.49 -2.54
N THR A 200 -16.10 21.59 -1.86
CA THR A 200 -16.08 21.68 -0.39
C THR A 200 -16.96 22.85 0.06
N LEU A 201 -17.17 23.00 1.37
CA LEU A 201 -17.85 24.19 1.90
C LEU A 201 -17.10 25.49 1.61
N ALA A 202 -15.79 25.42 1.40
CA ALA A 202 -14.95 26.59 1.07
C ALA A 202 -14.91 26.93 -0.43
N GLY A 203 -15.50 26.09 -1.30
CA GLY A 203 -15.53 26.33 -2.74
C GLY A 203 -15.19 25.11 -3.59
N GLU A 204 -14.96 25.37 -4.87
CA GLU A 204 -14.57 24.36 -5.88
C GLU A 204 -13.07 24.48 -6.19
N PHE A 205 -12.36 23.37 -6.13
CA PHE A 205 -10.93 23.30 -6.37
C PHE A 205 -10.62 22.29 -7.46
N VAL A 206 -9.82 22.69 -8.43
CA VAL A 206 -9.29 21.78 -9.46
C VAL A 206 -8.11 21.02 -8.88
N ILE A 207 -8.23 19.72 -8.79
CA ILE A 207 -7.18 18.83 -8.33
C ILE A 207 -6.58 18.12 -9.53
N ILE A 208 -5.26 18.13 -9.61
CA ILE A 208 -4.50 17.42 -10.64
C ILE A 208 -3.56 16.39 -10.00
N ASN A 209 -3.38 15.26 -10.66
CA ASN A 209 -2.37 14.28 -10.27
C ASN A 209 -0.98 14.93 -10.32
N LYS A 210 -0.41 15.19 -9.14
CA LYS A 210 0.85 15.92 -8.98
C LYS A 210 2.04 15.21 -9.64
N TYR A 211 2.02 13.89 -9.71
CA TYR A 211 3.08 13.09 -10.34
C TYR A 211 3.04 13.23 -11.86
N LEU A 212 1.84 13.12 -12.46
CA LEU A 212 1.66 13.38 -13.89
C LEU A 212 2.01 14.81 -14.25
N LEU A 213 1.56 15.79 -13.45
CA LEU A 213 1.85 17.20 -13.67
C LEU A 213 3.37 17.45 -13.72
N LYS A 214 4.10 16.89 -12.76
CA LYS A 214 5.57 17.01 -12.71
C LYS A 214 6.21 16.46 -13.99
N GLU A 215 5.84 15.26 -14.43
CA GLU A 215 6.36 14.63 -15.65
C GLU A 215 6.06 15.49 -16.90
N LEU A 216 4.83 16.04 -16.99
CA LEU A 216 4.45 16.89 -18.11
C LEU A 216 5.21 18.23 -18.14
N ILE A 217 5.52 18.81 -16.95
CA ILE A 217 6.37 20.00 -16.84
C ILE A 217 7.80 19.67 -17.25
N ASP A 218 8.36 18.59 -16.75
CA ASP A 218 9.74 18.18 -17.05
C ASP A 218 9.93 17.92 -18.55
N LEU A 219 8.90 17.38 -19.21
CA LEU A 219 8.86 17.17 -20.67
C LEU A 219 8.47 18.43 -21.48
N ARG A 220 8.20 19.57 -20.82
CA ARG A 220 7.72 20.80 -21.44
C ARG A 220 6.41 20.65 -22.24
N LEU A 221 5.57 19.69 -21.83
CA LEU A 221 4.26 19.42 -22.44
C LEU A 221 3.11 20.12 -21.70
N TRP A 222 3.34 20.61 -20.48
CA TRP A 222 2.31 21.24 -19.68
C TRP A 222 2.00 22.66 -20.15
N ASN A 223 0.76 22.88 -20.59
CA ASN A 223 0.22 24.17 -20.98
C ASN A 223 -1.33 24.16 -20.85
N SER A 224 -2.00 25.27 -21.19
CA SER A 224 -3.47 25.39 -21.10
C SER A 224 -4.19 24.42 -22.02
N GLU A 225 -3.65 24.13 -23.19
CA GLU A 225 -4.20 23.18 -24.14
C GLU A 225 -4.15 21.74 -23.58
N MET A 226 -3.00 21.33 -23.07
CA MET A 226 -2.81 20.04 -22.40
C MET A 226 -3.81 19.86 -21.26
N LYS A 227 -3.94 20.85 -20.38
CA LYS A 227 -4.92 20.83 -19.30
C LYS A 227 -6.35 20.61 -19.85
N ASN A 228 -6.74 21.36 -20.87
CA ASN A 228 -8.07 21.26 -21.47
C ASN A 228 -8.30 19.91 -22.15
N ASN A 229 -7.29 19.33 -22.79
CA ASN A 229 -7.37 18.00 -23.39
C ASN A 229 -7.61 16.93 -22.31
N ILE A 230 -6.89 16.99 -21.18
CA ILE A 230 -7.10 16.05 -20.05
C ILE A 230 -8.51 16.21 -19.47
N ILE A 231 -9.00 17.45 -19.31
CA ILE A 231 -10.38 17.70 -18.82
C ILE A 231 -11.41 17.15 -19.81
N ARG A 232 -11.28 17.44 -21.11
CA ARG A 232 -12.18 16.93 -22.16
C ARG A 232 -12.25 15.41 -22.14
N ASP A 233 -11.13 14.73 -21.91
CA ASP A 233 -11.04 13.28 -21.88
C ASP A 233 -11.30 12.71 -20.47
N LYS A 234 -11.98 13.48 -19.59
CA LYS A 234 -12.42 13.09 -18.25
C LYS A 234 -11.27 12.58 -17.35
N GLY A 235 -10.11 13.20 -17.47
CA GLY A 235 -8.91 12.85 -16.72
C GLY A 235 -8.06 11.74 -17.34
N SER A 236 -8.47 11.16 -18.45
CA SER A 236 -7.65 10.24 -19.24
C SER A 236 -6.58 10.99 -20.03
N ILE A 237 -5.43 10.34 -20.20
CA ILE A 237 -4.35 10.84 -21.08
C ILE A 237 -4.10 9.91 -22.27
N GLN A 238 -4.89 8.85 -22.42
CA GLN A 238 -4.62 7.79 -23.39
C GLN A 238 -4.70 8.28 -24.85
N LYS A 239 -5.59 9.25 -25.14
CA LYS A 239 -5.84 9.78 -26.49
C LYS A 239 -4.93 10.95 -26.88
N ILE A 240 -4.12 11.47 -25.97
CA ILE A 240 -3.26 12.63 -26.20
C ILE A 240 -1.97 12.15 -26.86
N GLU A 241 -1.79 12.39 -28.15
CA GLU A 241 -0.67 11.84 -28.93
C GLU A 241 0.71 12.30 -28.43
N SER A 242 0.82 13.57 -28.01
CA SER A 242 2.08 14.14 -27.54
C SER A 242 2.61 13.53 -26.25
N ILE A 243 1.81 12.77 -25.49
CA ILE A 243 2.24 12.12 -24.26
C ILE A 243 2.89 10.78 -24.59
N PRO A 244 4.13 10.53 -24.09
CA PRO A 244 4.83 9.26 -24.29
C PRO A 244 4.05 8.05 -23.74
N LYS A 245 4.15 6.90 -24.43
CA LYS A 245 3.45 5.66 -24.03
C LYS A 245 3.76 5.23 -22.60
N VAL A 246 5.00 5.41 -22.14
CA VAL A 246 5.44 5.07 -20.76
C VAL A 246 4.61 5.83 -19.72
N LEU A 247 4.31 7.12 -19.95
CA LEU A 247 3.45 7.89 -19.06
C LEU A 247 1.98 7.46 -19.17
N LYS A 248 1.50 7.18 -20.40
CA LYS A 248 0.15 6.66 -20.60
C LYS A 248 -0.07 5.35 -19.83
N ASP A 249 0.88 4.43 -19.84
CA ASP A 249 0.79 3.16 -19.11
C ASP A 249 0.84 3.37 -17.58
N ARG A 250 1.65 4.32 -17.10
CA ARG A 250 1.82 4.62 -15.66
C ARG A 250 0.60 5.32 -15.07
N PHE A 251 0.00 6.25 -15.80
CA PHE A 251 -1.10 7.10 -15.32
C PHE A 251 -2.47 6.71 -15.89
N LYS A 252 -2.68 5.41 -16.14
CA LYS A 252 -4.00 4.88 -16.40
C LYS A 252 -4.93 5.18 -15.24
N ILE A 253 -6.14 5.63 -15.55
CA ILE A 253 -7.20 5.77 -14.56
C ILE A 253 -7.94 4.44 -14.39
N VAL A 254 -8.70 4.29 -13.33
CA VAL A 254 -9.39 3.03 -12.96
C VAL A 254 -10.21 2.44 -14.12
N TRP A 255 -10.85 3.28 -14.91
CA TRP A 255 -11.68 2.89 -16.06
C TRP A 255 -10.89 2.27 -17.22
N GLU A 256 -9.57 2.40 -17.22
CA GLU A 256 -8.63 1.92 -18.24
C GLU A 256 -7.87 0.66 -17.79
N ILE A 257 -8.12 0.22 -16.55
CA ILE A 257 -7.51 -0.96 -15.97
C ILE A 257 -8.49 -2.12 -16.04
N PRO A 258 -8.12 -3.28 -16.59
CA PRO A 258 -9.00 -4.44 -16.61
C PRO A 258 -9.43 -4.83 -15.19
N MET A 259 -10.73 -4.99 -14.96
CA MET A 259 -11.29 -5.35 -13.66
C MET A 259 -10.66 -6.62 -13.08
N LYS A 260 -10.35 -7.61 -13.94
CA LYS A 260 -9.65 -8.83 -13.53
C LYS A 260 -8.36 -8.54 -12.76
N HIS A 261 -7.54 -7.58 -13.23
CA HIS A 261 -6.29 -7.21 -12.56
C HIS A 261 -6.54 -6.62 -11.17
N ILE A 262 -7.57 -5.77 -11.03
CA ILE A 262 -7.96 -5.19 -9.74
C ILE A 262 -8.39 -6.30 -8.77
N LEU A 263 -9.20 -7.25 -9.25
CA LEU A 263 -9.64 -8.41 -8.45
C LEU A 263 -8.47 -9.30 -8.03
N GLU A 264 -7.52 -9.56 -8.93
CA GLU A 264 -6.30 -10.31 -8.61
C GLU A 264 -5.47 -9.60 -7.53
N MET A 265 -5.30 -8.28 -7.63
CA MET A 265 -4.62 -7.51 -6.59
C MET A 265 -5.38 -7.53 -5.25
N CYS A 266 -6.71 -7.58 -5.26
CA CYS A 266 -7.52 -7.74 -4.06
C CYS A 266 -7.29 -9.12 -3.43
N ALA A 267 -7.30 -10.18 -4.22
CA ALA A 267 -7.01 -11.54 -3.77
C ALA A 267 -5.59 -11.65 -3.19
N ASP A 268 -4.60 -11.09 -3.86
CA ASP A 268 -3.20 -11.12 -3.42
C ASP A 268 -2.99 -10.51 -2.03
N ARG A 269 -3.68 -9.41 -1.71
CA ARG A 269 -3.59 -8.78 -0.38
C ARG A 269 -4.54 -9.37 0.65
N GLY A 270 -5.65 -9.97 0.21
CA GLY A 270 -6.69 -10.54 1.08
C GLY A 270 -6.14 -11.58 2.05
N ALA A 271 -5.15 -12.36 1.62
CA ALA A 271 -4.45 -13.33 2.46
C ALA A 271 -3.74 -12.71 3.69
N TYR A 272 -3.61 -11.38 3.75
CA TYR A 272 -2.96 -10.63 4.84
C TYR A 272 -3.89 -9.60 5.49
N ILE A 273 -5.20 -9.70 5.27
CA ILE A 273 -6.22 -8.78 5.81
C ILE A 273 -7.18 -9.58 6.70
N CYS A 274 -7.24 -9.24 7.99
CA CYS A 274 -8.04 -9.99 8.96
C CYS A 274 -9.56 -9.95 8.72
N GLN A 275 -10.04 -8.99 7.90
CA GLN A 275 -11.46 -8.83 7.56
C GLN A 275 -11.83 -9.41 6.19
N SER A 276 -10.92 -10.06 5.49
CA SER A 276 -11.20 -10.63 4.18
C SER A 276 -11.74 -12.06 4.25
#